data_459e7124329065115157f0030ac6e143
#
_entry.id   459e7124329065115157f0030ac6e143
#
_cell.length_a   1.000
_cell.length_b   1.000
_cell.length_c   1.000
_cell.angle_alpha   90.00
_cell.angle_beta   90.00
_cell.angle_gamma   90.00
#
_symmetry.space_group_name_H-M   'P 1'
#
loop_
_entity.id
_entity.type
_entity.pdbx_description
1 polymer ?
#
loop_
_entity_poly.entity_id
_entity_poly.type
_entity_poly.pdbx_seq_one_letter_code
_entity_poly.pdbx_strand_id
1 'polypeptide(L)'
;MIDIETSMNHHTIHLAITKNIDTGEIKTWKAANGLWDYIADATSLIGHNIIGFDAPILNSLWKTKIGLKNVTDTLILSRLLDPSREQGHSLEAWGKTLGKEKIDYADRWEQLRGRKQAYKGECFDHPDMALLEEYCIADVEVTERLYKKLLTELERKEFSQDSIELEHSVAAILSRQERNGFKLDIPYATVLLADIKGRMAEVYESMQQRWPSYEVPRVSEKTGKQLKPLLVTFNPGSRKQIGEKLIELGWKPDKFTETGQPMVDEGILSKLHYPEAKMIAEYLMLQKRVAQIESWMEAVGSDGRVHGRVITNGAVTGRMTHQSPNMAQIPNHGSVYGAECRACWTVEPGTVLVGC
;
A
#
# COMPACT_ATOMS: atom_id res chain seq x y z
N MET A 1 19.51 1.97 19.79
CA MET A 1 18.38 2.29 18.89
C MET A 1 18.77 3.36 17.92
N ILE A 2 18.13 3.41 16.77
CA ILE A 2 18.36 4.45 15.76
C ILE A 2 17.04 4.79 15.04
N ASP A 3 16.90 6.06 14.69
CA ASP A 3 15.83 6.60 13.85
C ASP A 3 16.38 7.77 13.04
N ILE A 4 15.85 8.03 11.85
CA ILE A 4 16.28 9.11 10.96
C ILE A 4 15.10 9.93 10.45
N GLU A 5 15.40 11.23 10.21
CA GLU A 5 14.44 12.12 9.53
C GLU A 5 14.99 12.60 8.20
N THR A 6 14.14 12.55 7.17
CA THR A 6 14.54 12.83 5.78
C THR A 6 13.62 13.83 5.11
N SER A 7 14.08 14.42 4.00
CA SER A 7 13.18 15.09 3.04
C SER A 7 12.15 14.10 2.47
N MET A 8 11.02 14.60 1.96
CA MET A 8 9.93 13.77 1.40
C MET A 8 10.37 12.86 0.25
N ASN A 9 11.34 13.29 -0.53
CA ASN A 9 11.91 12.49 -1.62
C ASN A 9 13.03 11.54 -1.18
N HIS A 10 13.37 11.52 0.12
CA HIS A 10 14.42 10.71 0.74
C HIS A 10 15.83 10.92 0.15
N HIS A 11 16.10 12.09 -0.46
CA HIS A 11 17.41 12.42 -1.01
C HIS A 11 18.31 13.13 0.00
N THR A 12 17.77 13.55 1.14
CA THR A 12 18.50 14.23 2.20
C THR A 12 18.12 13.63 3.56
N ILE A 13 19.11 13.24 4.35
CA ILE A 13 18.93 12.94 5.76
C ILE A 13 19.19 14.24 6.52
N HIS A 14 18.20 14.75 7.23
CA HIS A 14 18.30 15.96 8.04
C HIS A 14 19.05 15.70 9.35
N LEU A 15 18.71 14.60 10.00
CA LEU A 15 19.39 14.13 11.20
C LEU A 15 19.13 12.63 11.43
N ALA A 16 19.97 12.03 12.27
CA ALA A 16 19.72 10.73 12.87
C ALA A 16 19.84 10.87 14.39
N ILE A 17 19.00 10.14 15.12
CA ILE A 17 19.11 10.01 16.57
C ILE A 17 19.53 8.58 16.91
N THR A 18 20.51 8.44 17.75
CA THR A 18 20.87 7.14 18.35
C THR A 18 20.67 7.19 19.85
N LYS A 19 20.17 6.08 20.42
CA LYS A 19 20.09 5.88 21.86
C LYS A 19 20.74 4.56 22.24
N ASN A 20 21.73 4.60 23.10
CA ASN A 20 22.26 3.41 23.74
C ASN A 20 21.27 2.97 24.83
N ILE A 21 20.75 1.73 24.72
CA ILE A 21 19.72 1.23 25.64
C ILE A 21 20.31 0.95 27.03
N ASP A 22 21.58 0.54 27.11
CA ASP A 22 22.22 0.14 28.35
C ASP A 22 22.61 1.35 29.19
N THR A 23 23.11 2.42 28.54
CA THR A 23 23.56 3.63 29.23
C THR A 23 22.52 4.75 29.27
N GLY A 24 21.53 4.69 28.40
CA GLY A 24 20.55 5.77 28.20
C GLY A 24 21.08 6.96 27.39
N GLU A 25 22.34 6.93 26.94
CA GLU A 25 22.95 8.03 26.18
C GLU A 25 22.22 8.25 24.86
N ILE A 26 21.84 9.50 24.58
CA ILE A 26 21.24 9.94 23.31
C ILE A 26 22.22 10.81 22.56
N LYS A 27 22.42 10.53 21.27
CA LYS A 27 23.25 11.35 20.37
C LYS A 27 22.51 11.77 19.14
N THR A 28 22.69 13.03 18.74
CA THR A 28 22.19 13.62 17.51
C THR A 28 23.28 13.69 16.46
N TRP A 29 23.00 13.18 15.29
CA TRP A 29 23.89 13.17 14.13
C TRP A 29 23.27 14.03 13.02
N LYS A 30 23.94 15.13 12.66
CA LYS A 30 23.51 16.04 11.58
C LYS A 30 24.35 15.84 10.29
N ALA A 31 25.24 14.85 10.32
CA ALA A 31 26.08 14.41 9.21
C ALA A 31 26.54 12.97 9.42
N ALA A 32 27.06 12.35 8.37
CA ALA A 32 27.56 10.98 8.39
C ALA A 32 28.75 10.74 9.32
N ASN A 33 29.49 11.82 9.65
CA ASN A 33 30.77 11.74 10.34
C ASN A 33 30.64 11.09 11.72
N GLY A 34 31.33 9.96 11.92
CA GLY A 34 31.38 9.24 13.18
C GLY A 34 30.17 8.35 13.50
N LEU A 35 29.03 8.48 12.78
CA LEU A 35 27.88 7.64 13.03
C LEU A 35 28.22 6.16 12.81
N TRP A 36 28.85 5.84 11.68
CA TRP A 36 29.19 4.44 11.38
C TRP A 36 30.12 3.85 12.45
N ASP A 37 31.18 4.56 12.85
CA ASP A 37 32.10 4.09 13.86
C ASP A 37 31.40 3.88 15.23
N TYR A 38 30.41 4.73 15.54
CA TYR A 38 29.65 4.61 16.78
C TYR A 38 28.70 3.40 16.81
N ILE A 39 28.07 3.06 15.66
CA ILE A 39 27.10 1.96 15.60
C ILE A 39 27.71 0.63 15.15
N ALA A 40 28.95 0.63 14.63
CA ALA A 40 29.59 -0.58 14.06
C ALA A 40 29.83 -1.67 15.11
N ASP A 41 30.11 -1.29 16.34
CA ASP A 41 30.36 -2.21 17.47
C ASP A 41 29.10 -2.58 18.25
N ALA A 42 27.91 -2.07 17.83
CA ALA A 42 26.65 -2.42 18.47
C ALA A 42 26.29 -3.89 18.22
N THR A 43 25.92 -4.61 19.27
CA THR A 43 25.49 -6.02 19.17
C THR A 43 24.23 -6.16 18.35
N SER A 44 23.32 -5.17 18.41
CA SER A 44 22.10 -5.07 17.59
C SER A 44 21.72 -3.61 17.39
N LEU A 45 21.23 -3.29 16.20
CA LEU A 45 20.55 -2.03 15.91
C LEU A 45 19.05 -2.25 15.94
N ILE A 46 18.34 -1.41 16.68
CA ILE A 46 16.90 -1.52 16.85
C ILE A 46 16.24 -0.26 16.30
N GLY A 47 15.20 -0.42 15.49
CA GLY A 47 14.40 0.68 14.95
C GLY A 47 12.99 0.23 14.61
N HIS A 48 12.14 1.16 14.20
CA HIS A 48 10.79 0.87 13.74
C HIS A 48 10.72 1.02 12.22
N ASN A 49 10.52 -0.08 11.48
CA ASN A 49 10.66 -0.14 10.02
C ASN A 49 12.09 0.11 9.52
N ILE A 50 13.09 -0.12 10.37
CA ILE A 50 14.50 0.13 10.06
C ILE A 50 14.99 -0.64 8.84
N ILE A 51 14.51 -1.87 8.63
CA ILE A 51 14.87 -2.72 7.47
C ILE A 51 14.30 -2.15 6.18
N GLY A 52 13.10 -1.58 6.24
CA GLY A 52 12.43 -1.00 5.07
C GLY A 52 12.86 0.44 4.77
N PHE A 53 13.32 1.19 5.76
CA PHE A 53 13.54 2.63 5.63
C PHE A 53 14.91 3.09 6.07
N ASP A 54 15.22 3.11 7.36
CA ASP A 54 16.42 3.79 7.89
C ASP A 54 17.72 3.18 7.37
N ALA A 55 17.90 1.87 7.49
CA ALA A 55 19.14 1.21 7.11
C ALA A 55 19.46 1.36 5.61
N PRO A 56 18.53 1.17 4.67
CA PRO A 56 18.76 1.43 3.26
C PRO A 56 19.16 2.88 2.95
N ILE A 57 18.50 3.86 3.56
CA ILE A 57 18.76 5.29 3.33
C ILE A 57 20.10 5.68 3.90
N LEU A 58 20.42 5.27 5.13
CA LEU A 58 21.73 5.48 5.75
C LEU A 58 22.86 4.87 4.92
N ASN A 59 22.68 3.62 4.46
CA ASN A 59 23.66 2.96 3.60
C ASN A 59 23.84 3.68 2.26
N SER A 60 22.78 4.21 1.69
CA SER A 60 22.81 4.91 0.41
C SER A 60 23.44 6.29 0.52
N LEU A 61 22.96 7.12 1.45
CA LEU A 61 23.31 8.53 1.53
C LEU A 61 24.53 8.79 2.44
N TRP A 62 24.58 8.17 3.61
CA TRP A 62 25.67 8.35 4.58
C TRP A 62 26.74 7.27 4.51
N LYS A 63 26.62 6.33 3.55
CA LYS A 63 27.61 5.29 3.27
C LYS A 63 27.91 4.41 4.47
N THR A 64 26.94 4.24 5.36
CA THR A 64 27.04 3.24 6.43
C THR A 64 27.05 1.82 5.82
N LYS A 65 27.41 0.83 6.62
CA LYS A 65 27.45 -0.58 6.17
C LYS A 65 26.55 -1.43 7.06
N ILE A 66 25.35 -0.90 7.38
CA ILE A 66 24.40 -1.61 8.24
C ILE A 66 23.99 -2.90 7.55
N GLY A 67 24.44 -4.02 8.12
CA GLY A 67 24.06 -5.37 7.70
C GLY A 67 22.79 -5.79 8.43
N LEU A 68 21.88 -6.42 7.71
CA LEU A 68 20.54 -6.73 8.24
C LEU A 68 20.50 -7.92 9.22
N LYS A 69 21.63 -8.63 9.42
CA LYS A 69 21.71 -9.76 10.37
C LYS A 69 21.62 -9.34 11.85
N ASN A 70 22.07 -8.13 12.16
CA ASN A 70 22.11 -7.60 13.54
C ASN A 70 21.11 -6.45 13.71
N VAL A 71 20.02 -6.48 12.96
CA VAL A 71 18.97 -5.46 13.04
C VAL A 71 17.70 -6.09 13.62
N THR A 72 17.11 -5.42 14.60
CA THR A 72 15.77 -5.77 15.12
C THR A 72 14.77 -4.70 14.73
N ASP A 73 13.77 -5.09 13.98
CA ASP A 73 12.72 -4.22 13.48
C ASP A 73 11.43 -4.39 14.29
N THR A 74 11.07 -3.38 15.07
CA THR A 74 9.88 -3.44 15.93
C THR A 74 8.55 -3.48 15.14
N LEU A 75 8.53 -3.03 13.88
CA LEU A 75 7.36 -3.19 13.01
C LEU A 75 7.14 -4.67 12.66
N ILE A 76 8.21 -5.40 12.37
CA ILE A 76 8.15 -6.84 12.08
C ILE A 76 7.72 -7.60 13.33
N LEU A 77 8.34 -7.32 14.48
CA LEU A 77 7.94 -7.93 15.75
C LEU A 77 6.48 -7.68 16.10
N SER A 78 5.98 -6.47 15.84
CA SER A 78 4.59 -6.09 16.08
C SER A 78 3.63 -6.91 15.22
N ARG A 79 3.94 -7.11 13.93
CA ARG A 79 3.13 -7.91 13.02
C ARG A 79 3.19 -9.40 13.33
N LEU A 80 4.36 -9.90 13.70
CA LEU A 80 4.55 -11.29 14.10
C LEU A 80 3.73 -11.61 15.35
N LEU A 81 3.70 -10.70 16.32
CA LEU A 81 2.98 -10.86 17.57
C LEU A 81 1.45 -10.87 17.38
N ASP A 82 0.93 -9.97 16.55
CA ASP A 82 -0.50 -9.82 16.27
C ASP A 82 -0.74 -9.18 14.90
N PRO A 83 -0.82 -9.96 13.82
CA PRO A 83 -1.07 -9.44 12.47
C PRO A 83 -2.44 -8.76 12.30
N SER A 84 -3.38 -9.02 13.23
CA SER A 84 -4.75 -8.50 13.19
C SER A 84 -4.98 -7.26 14.05
N ARG A 85 -3.92 -6.66 14.59
CA ARG A 85 -4.02 -5.51 15.50
C ARG A 85 -4.84 -4.37 14.90
N GLU A 86 -6.03 -4.11 15.45
CA GLU A 86 -7.02 -3.15 14.93
C GLU A 86 -6.49 -1.71 14.87
N GLN A 87 -5.67 -1.31 15.86
CA GLN A 87 -5.08 0.03 15.90
C GLN A 87 -3.95 0.23 14.86
N GLY A 88 -3.56 -0.83 14.15
CA GLY A 88 -2.43 -0.82 13.22
C GLY A 88 -1.07 -0.92 13.92
N HIS A 89 0.00 -0.92 13.12
CA HIS A 89 1.35 -1.20 13.57
C HIS A 89 2.27 0.02 13.52
N SER A 90 1.77 1.21 13.17
CA SER A 90 2.60 2.42 13.12
C SER A 90 3.09 2.81 14.51
N LEU A 91 4.22 3.52 14.54
CA LEU A 91 4.79 4.02 15.80
C LEU A 91 3.81 4.98 16.51
N GLU A 92 3.04 5.76 15.75
CA GLU A 92 1.96 6.61 16.28
C GLU A 92 0.88 5.77 17.01
N ALA A 93 0.41 4.70 16.38
CA ALA A 93 -0.61 3.82 16.97
C ALA A 93 -0.10 3.13 18.24
N TRP A 94 1.16 2.74 18.23
CA TRP A 94 1.81 2.19 19.41
C TRP A 94 2.05 3.25 20.50
N GLY A 95 2.44 4.47 20.13
CA GLY A 95 2.60 5.57 21.08
C GLY A 95 1.34 5.83 21.89
N LYS A 96 0.18 5.88 21.23
CA LYS A 96 -1.14 5.98 21.90
C LYS A 96 -1.37 4.81 22.86
N THR A 97 -1.09 3.58 22.44
CA THR A 97 -1.25 2.38 23.28
C THR A 97 -0.30 2.37 24.49
N LEU A 98 0.90 2.92 24.34
CA LEU A 98 1.95 2.95 25.38
C LEU A 98 1.83 4.17 26.31
N GLY A 99 0.85 5.05 26.09
CA GLY A 99 0.66 6.26 26.86
C GLY A 99 1.81 7.26 26.68
N LYS A 100 2.48 7.21 25.53
CA LYS A 100 3.49 8.18 25.10
C LYS A 100 3.23 8.54 23.63
N GLU A 101 2.36 9.53 23.45
CA GLU A 101 2.01 9.98 22.11
C GLU A 101 3.22 10.62 21.41
N LYS A 102 3.27 10.47 20.10
CA LYS A 102 4.22 11.19 19.26
C LYS A 102 3.90 12.68 19.27
N ILE A 103 4.94 13.47 19.07
CA ILE A 103 4.78 14.91 18.82
C ILE A 103 4.04 15.07 17.47
N ASP A 104 3.01 15.90 17.44
CA ASP A 104 2.44 16.33 16.17
C ASP A 104 3.38 17.36 15.52
N TYR A 105 4.34 16.84 14.76
CA TYR A 105 5.37 17.65 14.14
C TYR A 105 4.78 18.62 13.11
N ALA A 106 3.84 18.17 12.30
CA ALA A 106 3.24 18.97 11.25
C ALA A 106 2.48 20.19 11.84
N ASP A 107 1.61 19.95 12.81
CA ASP A 107 0.83 21.01 13.48
C ASP A 107 1.74 21.99 14.22
N ARG A 108 2.75 21.50 14.94
CA ARG A 108 3.73 22.37 15.64
C ARG A 108 4.57 23.20 14.67
N TRP A 109 4.98 22.62 13.54
CA TRP A 109 5.69 23.33 12.48
C TRP A 109 4.82 24.46 11.88
N GLU A 110 3.53 24.18 11.61
CA GLU A 110 2.58 25.17 11.11
C GLU A 110 2.39 26.34 12.11
N GLN A 111 2.27 26.02 13.38
CA GLN A 111 2.18 27.02 14.46
C GLN A 111 3.42 27.90 14.51
N LEU A 112 4.62 27.32 14.46
CA LEU A 112 5.88 28.07 14.44
C LEU A 112 6.01 28.97 13.20
N ARG A 113 5.55 28.53 12.05
CA ARG A 113 5.58 29.29 10.79
C ARG A 113 4.42 30.27 10.65
N GLY A 114 3.40 30.18 11.49
CA GLY A 114 2.19 31.01 11.41
C GLY A 114 1.35 30.79 10.15
N ARG A 115 1.53 29.65 9.46
CA ARG A 115 0.80 29.27 8.24
C ARG A 115 0.65 27.75 8.09
N LYS A 116 -0.35 27.35 7.32
CA LYS A 116 -0.50 25.95 6.89
C LYS A 116 0.58 25.54 5.88
N GLN A 117 0.84 24.25 5.79
CA GLN A 117 1.68 23.70 4.76
C GLN A 117 1.08 23.98 3.37
N ALA A 118 1.90 24.36 2.39
CA ALA A 118 1.47 24.55 1.02
C ALA A 118 1.20 23.21 0.30
N TYR A 119 1.88 22.14 0.75
CA TYR A 119 1.67 20.77 0.29
C TYR A 119 1.98 19.80 1.44
N LYS A 120 1.42 18.60 1.36
CA LYS A 120 1.64 17.57 2.39
C LYS A 120 3.12 17.19 2.48
N GLY A 121 3.71 17.39 3.66
CA GLY A 121 5.12 17.05 3.93
C GLY A 121 6.09 18.20 3.72
N GLU A 122 5.63 19.43 3.42
CA GLU A 122 6.49 20.63 3.35
C GLU A 122 7.35 20.79 4.61
N CYS A 123 6.82 20.42 5.76
CA CYS A 123 7.55 20.48 7.03
C CYS A 123 8.79 19.57 7.07
N PHE A 124 8.83 18.50 6.28
CA PHE A 124 9.99 17.63 6.12
C PHE A 124 10.94 18.09 5.02
N ASP A 125 10.46 18.82 4.01
CA ASP A 125 11.34 19.41 2.99
C ASP A 125 12.00 20.72 3.48
N HIS A 126 11.32 21.43 4.38
CA HIS A 126 11.78 22.68 4.99
C HIS A 126 11.69 22.63 6.53
N PRO A 127 12.45 21.74 7.18
CA PRO A 127 12.30 21.45 8.60
C PRO A 127 12.67 22.65 9.50
N ASP A 128 12.02 22.71 10.65
CA ASP A 128 12.60 23.35 11.81
C ASP A 128 13.48 22.32 12.53
N MET A 129 14.77 22.55 12.53
CA MET A 129 15.73 21.54 13.00
C MET A 129 15.64 21.24 14.48
N ALA A 130 15.24 22.22 15.31
CA ALA A 130 15.10 21.99 16.75
C ALA A 130 13.86 21.14 17.05
N LEU A 131 12.73 21.48 16.38
CA LEU A 131 11.51 20.73 16.52
C LEU A 131 11.64 19.32 15.92
N LEU A 132 12.37 19.17 14.78
CA LEU A 132 12.61 17.88 14.14
C LEU A 132 13.47 16.97 15.04
N GLU A 133 14.47 17.54 15.72
CA GLU A 133 15.30 16.81 16.67
C GLU A 133 14.46 16.32 17.88
N GLU A 134 13.60 17.19 18.45
CA GLU A 134 12.66 16.81 19.50
C GLU A 134 11.72 15.68 19.07
N TYR A 135 11.21 15.78 17.84
CA TYR A 135 10.33 14.76 17.24
C TYR A 135 11.02 13.42 17.10
N CYS A 136 12.22 13.37 16.51
CA CYS A 136 12.98 12.14 16.30
C CYS A 136 13.43 11.50 17.64
N ILE A 137 13.79 12.31 18.65
CA ILE A 137 14.08 11.81 20.02
C ILE A 137 12.84 11.13 20.60
N ALA A 138 11.65 11.74 20.46
CA ALA A 138 10.41 11.16 20.95
C ALA A 138 10.11 9.82 20.26
N ASP A 139 10.38 9.69 18.96
CA ASP A 139 10.21 8.45 18.21
C ASP A 139 11.13 7.33 18.69
N VAL A 140 12.40 7.64 18.95
CA VAL A 140 13.36 6.69 19.56
C VAL A 140 12.89 6.23 20.94
N GLU A 141 12.33 7.12 21.76
CA GLU A 141 11.83 6.75 23.10
C GLU A 141 10.55 5.90 23.04
N VAL A 142 9.65 6.17 22.09
CA VAL A 142 8.47 5.30 21.83
C VAL A 142 8.94 3.94 21.34
N THR A 143 9.91 3.90 20.42
CA THR A 143 10.50 2.66 19.90
C THR A 143 11.13 1.82 21.01
N GLU A 144 11.82 2.42 21.99
CA GLU A 144 12.39 1.69 23.13
C GLU A 144 11.30 1.05 23.98
N ARG A 145 10.24 1.80 24.33
CA ARG A 145 9.12 1.25 25.10
C ARG A 145 8.42 0.13 24.35
N LEU A 146 8.21 0.32 23.04
CA LEU A 146 7.64 -0.68 22.16
C LEU A 146 8.48 -1.94 22.13
N TYR A 147 9.77 -1.81 21.90
CA TYR A 147 10.72 -2.93 21.85
C TYR A 147 10.65 -3.77 23.13
N LYS A 148 10.77 -3.13 24.31
CA LYS A 148 10.67 -3.82 25.61
C LYS A 148 9.34 -4.57 25.79
N LYS A 149 8.22 -3.92 25.40
CA LYS A 149 6.90 -4.56 25.44
C LYS A 149 6.81 -5.76 24.50
N LEU A 150 7.26 -5.61 23.25
CA LEU A 150 7.17 -6.68 22.26
C LEU A 150 8.02 -7.89 22.67
N LEU A 151 9.24 -7.69 23.17
CA LEU A 151 10.07 -8.81 23.68
C LEU A 151 9.36 -9.58 24.79
N THR A 152 8.85 -8.88 25.80
CA THR A 152 8.10 -9.51 26.90
C THR A 152 6.90 -10.31 26.41
N GLU A 153 6.14 -9.78 25.43
CA GLU A 153 4.96 -10.47 24.91
C GLU A 153 5.31 -11.67 24.02
N LEU A 154 6.36 -11.56 23.21
CA LEU A 154 6.85 -12.65 22.37
C LEU A 154 7.38 -13.81 23.23
N GLU A 155 8.16 -13.49 24.28
CA GLU A 155 8.63 -14.47 25.24
C GLU A 155 7.45 -15.14 25.98
N ARG A 156 6.49 -14.35 26.48
CA ARG A 156 5.30 -14.86 27.17
C ARG A 156 4.45 -15.78 26.28
N LYS A 157 4.44 -15.55 24.97
CA LYS A 157 3.71 -16.38 23.99
C LYS A 157 4.59 -17.48 23.38
N GLU A 158 5.81 -17.66 23.88
CA GLU A 158 6.73 -18.73 23.48
C GLU A 158 7.08 -18.69 21.97
N PHE A 159 7.20 -17.48 21.38
CA PHE A 159 7.69 -17.37 20.00
C PHE A 159 9.13 -17.84 19.91
N SER A 160 9.43 -18.71 18.95
CA SER A 160 10.79 -19.18 18.73
C SER A 160 11.68 -18.09 18.14
N GLN A 161 12.96 -18.11 18.49
CA GLN A 161 13.96 -17.22 17.87
C GLN A 161 14.02 -17.42 16.35
N ASP A 162 13.88 -18.67 15.88
CA ASP A 162 13.85 -18.99 14.45
C ASP A 162 12.72 -18.26 13.70
N SER A 163 11.52 -18.12 14.31
CA SER A 163 10.42 -17.40 13.69
C SER A 163 10.71 -15.90 13.56
N ILE A 164 11.36 -15.32 14.56
CA ILE A 164 11.77 -13.92 14.55
C ILE A 164 12.86 -13.68 13.47
N GLU A 165 13.85 -14.54 13.41
CA GLU A 165 14.93 -14.46 12.41
C GLU A 165 14.43 -14.68 10.98
N LEU A 166 13.49 -15.61 10.80
CA LEU A 166 12.84 -15.86 9.49
C LEU A 166 12.17 -14.59 8.98
N GLU A 167 11.31 -13.97 9.80
CA GLU A 167 10.55 -12.78 9.37
C GLU A 167 11.47 -11.60 9.07
N HIS A 168 12.54 -11.38 9.86
CA HIS A 168 13.53 -10.35 9.58
C HIS A 168 14.31 -10.63 8.30
N SER A 169 14.70 -11.88 8.08
CA SER A 169 15.42 -12.29 6.86
C SER A 169 14.57 -12.12 5.62
N VAL A 170 13.29 -12.51 5.68
CA VAL A 170 12.34 -12.31 4.59
C VAL A 170 12.10 -10.83 4.33
N ALA A 171 11.90 -10.02 5.38
CA ALA A 171 11.74 -8.57 5.24
C ALA A 171 12.95 -7.90 4.57
N ALA A 172 14.17 -8.36 4.86
CA ALA A 172 15.39 -7.89 4.23
C ALA A 172 15.41 -8.21 2.71
N ILE A 173 14.96 -9.39 2.32
CA ILE A 173 14.83 -9.78 0.90
C ILE A 173 13.77 -8.92 0.22
N LEU A 174 12.61 -8.74 0.84
CA LEU A 174 11.50 -7.95 0.32
C LEU A 174 11.88 -6.47 0.17
N SER A 175 12.61 -5.89 1.13
CA SER A 175 13.14 -4.53 1.05
C SER A 175 14.08 -4.35 -0.16
N ARG A 176 14.92 -5.36 -0.48
CA ARG A 176 15.73 -5.36 -1.70
C ARG A 176 14.89 -5.47 -2.96
N GLN A 177 13.89 -6.35 -2.96
CA GLN A 177 12.98 -6.53 -4.09
C GLN A 177 12.22 -5.24 -4.39
N GLU A 178 11.67 -4.57 -3.37
CA GLU A 178 10.97 -3.28 -3.50
C GLU A 178 11.89 -2.22 -4.12
N ARG A 179 13.12 -2.07 -3.60
CA ARG A 179 14.10 -1.10 -4.16
C ARG A 179 14.54 -1.44 -5.58
N ASN A 180 14.66 -2.73 -5.91
CA ASN A 180 14.99 -3.13 -7.28
C ASN A 180 13.82 -2.87 -8.24
N GLY A 181 12.60 -3.09 -7.80
CA GLY A 181 11.41 -3.00 -8.64
C GLY A 181 11.38 -4.01 -9.79
N PHE A 182 10.31 -3.96 -10.56
CA PHE A 182 10.11 -4.76 -11.77
C PHE A 182 9.90 -3.85 -12.96
N LYS A 183 10.62 -4.08 -14.06
CA LYS A 183 10.53 -3.26 -15.26
C LYS A 183 9.19 -3.48 -15.97
N LEU A 184 8.50 -2.38 -16.29
CA LEU A 184 7.27 -2.39 -17.08
C LEU A 184 7.60 -1.98 -18.53
N ASP A 185 7.10 -2.73 -19.50
CA ASP A 185 7.08 -2.33 -20.90
C ASP A 185 5.94 -1.33 -21.13
N ILE A 186 6.23 -0.06 -20.90
CA ILE A 186 5.24 1.03 -20.99
C ILE A 186 4.62 1.11 -22.39
N PRO A 187 5.37 1.05 -23.52
CA PRO A 187 4.78 1.02 -24.84
C PRO A 187 3.79 -0.12 -25.02
N TYR A 188 4.18 -1.33 -24.66
CA TYR A 188 3.31 -2.50 -24.77
C TYR A 188 2.06 -2.38 -23.88
N ALA A 189 2.23 -1.97 -22.62
CA ALA A 189 1.12 -1.75 -21.68
C ALA A 189 0.14 -0.69 -22.19
N THR A 190 0.64 0.37 -22.84
CA THR A 190 -0.20 1.43 -23.44
C THR A 190 -1.06 0.90 -24.58
N VAL A 191 -0.49 0.12 -25.47
CA VAL A 191 -1.23 -0.51 -26.58
C VAL A 191 -2.28 -1.49 -26.06
N LEU A 192 -1.90 -2.34 -25.13
CA LEU A 192 -2.81 -3.30 -24.50
C LEU A 192 -3.98 -2.58 -23.78
N LEU A 193 -3.68 -1.51 -23.06
CA LEU A 193 -4.70 -0.71 -22.37
C LEU A 193 -5.71 -0.11 -23.36
N ALA A 194 -5.23 0.40 -24.49
CA ALA A 194 -6.08 0.96 -25.55
C ALA A 194 -6.98 -0.12 -26.17
N ASP A 195 -6.43 -1.31 -26.45
CA ASP A 195 -7.19 -2.45 -26.98
C ASP A 195 -8.31 -2.88 -26.01
N ILE A 196 -7.98 -3.08 -24.74
CA ILE A 196 -8.97 -3.47 -23.71
C ILE A 196 -10.04 -2.39 -23.53
N LYS A 197 -9.68 -1.11 -23.55
CA LYS A 197 -10.65 -0.01 -23.47
C LYS A 197 -11.55 0.04 -24.70
N GLY A 198 -11.01 -0.22 -25.88
CA GLY A 198 -11.80 -0.34 -27.12
C GLY A 198 -12.83 -1.46 -27.00
N ARG A 199 -12.41 -2.65 -26.59
CA ARG A 199 -13.32 -3.78 -26.38
C ARG A 199 -14.36 -3.51 -25.30
N MET A 200 -13.97 -2.85 -24.21
CA MET A 200 -14.89 -2.45 -23.13
C MET A 200 -15.96 -1.47 -23.63
N ALA A 201 -15.59 -0.54 -24.52
CA ALA A 201 -16.54 0.38 -25.15
C ALA A 201 -17.56 -0.34 -26.05
N GLU A 202 -17.13 -1.30 -26.89
CA GLU A 202 -18.02 -2.12 -27.71
C GLU A 202 -19.05 -2.89 -26.87
N VAL A 203 -18.59 -3.52 -25.78
CA VAL A 203 -19.48 -4.25 -24.85
C VAL A 203 -20.44 -3.28 -24.17
N TYR A 204 -19.96 -2.09 -23.76
CA TYR A 204 -20.80 -1.04 -23.18
C TYR A 204 -21.89 -0.59 -24.14
N GLU A 205 -21.55 -0.30 -25.40
CA GLU A 205 -22.52 0.09 -26.43
C GLU A 205 -23.58 -0.99 -26.67
N SER A 206 -23.17 -2.26 -26.73
CA SER A 206 -24.09 -3.39 -26.85
C SER A 206 -25.07 -3.46 -25.68
N MET A 207 -24.61 -3.17 -24.46
CA MET A 207 -25.49 -3.09 -23.29
C MET A 207 -26.43 -1.88 -23.34
N GLN A 208 -25.96 -0.72 -23.83
CA GLN A 208 -26.85 0.45 -24.02
C GLN A 208 -27.93 0.21 -25.09
N GLN A 209 -27.62 -0.56 -26.13
CA GLN A 209 -28.64 -0.99 -27.11
C GLN A 209 -29.66 -1.95 -26.48
N ARG A 210 -29.23 -2.84 -25.60
CA ARG A 210 -30.10 -3.78 -24.88
C ARG A 210 -30.97 -3.11 -23.82
N TRP A 211 -30.42 -2.10 -23.11
CA TRP A 211 -31.09 -1.30 -22.09
C TRP A 211 -30.92 0.19 -22.38
N PRO A 212 -31.72 0.74 -23.31
CA PRO A 212 -31.64 2.15 -23.69
C PRO A 212 -31.90 3.08 -22.51
N SER A 213 -31.26 4.24 -22.53
CA SER A 213 -31.54 5.29 -21.56
C SER A 213 -32.97 5.77 -21.67
N TYR A 214 -33.57 6.12 -20.54
CA TYR A 214 -34.94 6.65 -20.47
C TYR A 214 -35.00 7.86 -19.54
N GLU A 215 -35.98 8.73 -19.79
CA GLU A 215 -36.18 9.92 -18.97
C GLU A 215 -37.20 9.65 -17.86
N VAL A 216 -36.86 10.07 -16.63
CA VAL A 216 -37.75 10.03 -15.48
C VAL A 216 -38.21 11.47 -15.16
N PRO A 217 -39.51 11.79 -15.21
CA PRO A 217 -40.02 13.10 -14.81
C PRO A 217 -39.68 13.37 -13.33
N ARG A 218 -39.27 14.59 -13.03
CA ARG A 218 -38.98 15.02 -11.67
C ARG A 218 -39.81 16.22 -11.28
N VAL A 219 -40.34 16.19 -10.06
CA VAL A 219 -41.06 17.29 -9.47
C VAL A 219 -40.36 17.70 -8.16
N SER A 220 -40.21 18.99 -7.93
CA SER A 220 -39.64 19.51 -6.69
C SER A 220 -40.58 19.24 -5.53
N GLU A 221 -40.14 18.46 -4.56
CA GLU A 221 -40.91 18.19 -3.31
C GLU A 221 -41.25 19.46 -2.53
N LYS A 222 -40.37 20.49 -2.61
CA LYS A 222 -40.56 21.75 -1.89
C LYS A 222 -41.51 22.74 -2.57
N THR A 223 -41.54 22.75 -3.90
CA THR A 223 -42.24 23.80 -4.67
C THR A 223 -43.32 23.29 -5.62
N GLY A 224 -43.42 21.97 -5.80
CA GLY A 224 -44.35 21.35 -6.78
C GLY A 224 -44.00 21.63 -8.25
N LYS A 225 -42.93 22.35 -8.54
CA LYS A 225 -42.57 22.69 -9.93
C LYS A 225 -41.91 21.50 -10.62
N GLN A 226 -42.23 21.34 -11.91
CA GLN A 226 -41.52 20.38 -12.76
C GLN A 226 -40.01 20.77 -12.87
N LEU A 227 -39.16 19.80 -12.66
CA LEU A 227 -37.71 19.92 -12.85
C LEU A 227 -37.33 19.26 -14.17
N LYS A 228 -36.13 19.53 -14.67
CA LYS A 228 -35.56 18.83 -15.82
C LYS A 228 -35.64 17.31 -15.59
N PRO A 229 -36.16 16.51 -16.53
CA PRO A 229 -36.17 15.06 -16.40
C PRO A 229 -34.80 14.49 -16.10
N LEU A 230 -34.76 13.43 -15.31
CA LEU A 230 -33.52 12.70 -15.05
C LEU A 230 -33.33 11.65 -16.14
N LEU A 231 -32.27 11.76 -16.91
CA LEU A 231 -31.84 10.71 -17.83
C LEU A 231 -31.24 9.55 -17.04
N VAL A 232 -31.84 8.39 -17.05
CA VAL A 232 -31.37 7.17 -16.43
C VAL A 232 -30.70 6.30 -17.48
N THR A 233 -29.40 6.07 -17.33
CA THR A 233 -28.62 5.23 -18.24
C THR A 233 -28.13 4.01 -17.46
N PHE A 234 -28.19 2.83 -18.07
CA PHE A 234 -27.69 1.61 -17.45
C PHE A 234 -26.18 1.73 -17.21
N ASN A 235 -25.78 1.56 -15.95
CA ASN A 235 -24.37 1.53 -15.54
C ASN A 235 -23.93 0.09 -15.24
N PRO A 236 -23.17 -0.56 -16.12
CA PRO A 236 -22.71 -1.93 -15.92
C PRO A 236 -21.66 -2.08 -14.79
N GLY A 237 -21.16 -0.99 -14.20
CA GLY A 237 -20.38 -0.99 -12.98
C GLY A 237 -21.22 -1.03 -11.70
N SER A 238 -22.53 -0.74 -11.79
CA SER A 238 -23.44 -0.70 -10.65
C SER A 238 -24.03 -2.06 -10.32
N ARG A 239 -23.56 -2.70 -9.24
CA ARG A 239 -24.08 -3.99 -8.78
C ARG A 239 -25.59 -3.98 -8.56
N LYS A 240 -26.12 -2.86 -8.06
CA LYS A 240 -27.56 -2.65 -7.87
C LYS A 240 -28.32 -2.72 -9.19
N GLN A 241 -27.92 -1.91 -10.20
CA GLN A 241 -28.58 -1.89 -11.49
C GLN A 241 -28.43 -3.22 -12.24
N ILE A 242 -27.28 -3.89 -12.12
CA ILE A 242 -27.10 -5.23 -12.68
C ILE A 242 -28.11 -6.20 -12.07
N GLY A 243 -28.24 -6.21 -10.74
CA GLY A 243 -29.21 -7.07 -10.05
C GLY A 243 -30.64 -6.82 -10.49
N GLU A 244 -31.06 -5.55 -10.58
CA GLU A 244 -32.38 -5.13 -11.08
C GLU A 244 -32.63 -5.65 -12.50
N LYS A 245 -31.66 -5.47 -13.41
CA LYS A 245 -31.81 -5.92 -14.81
C LYS A 245 -31.83 -7.43 -14.96
N LEU A 246 -31.05 -8.16 -14.15
CA LEU A 246 -31.11 -9.63 -14.17
C LEU A 246 -32.42 -10.17 -13.60
N ILE A 247 -33.01 -9.52 -12.59
CA ILE A 247 -34.31 -9.88 -12.04
C ILE A 247 -35.43 -9.63 -13.08
N GLU A 248 -35.35 -8.51 -13.83
CA GLU A 248 -36.26 -8.24 -14.96
C GLU A 248 -36.22 -9.37 -16.03
N LEU A 249 -35.05 -10.04 -16.19
CA LEU A 249 -34.89 -11.18 -17.10
C LEU A 249 -35.37 -12.51 -16.48
N GLY A 250 -35.82 -12.51 -15.22
CA GLY A 250 -36.31 -13.69 -14.52
C GLY A 250 -35.33 -14.36 -13.57
N TRP A 251 -34.15 -13.75 -13.34
CA TRP A 251 -33.20 -14.24 -12.32
C TRP A 251 -33.79 -14.11 -10.91
N LYS A 252 -33.71 -15.16 -10.14
CA LYS A 252 -34.08 -15.19 -8.72
C LYS A 252 -32.81 -15.26 -7.86
N PRO A 253 -32.39 -14.16 -7.20
CA PRO A 253 -31.21 -14.15 -6.36
C PRO A 253 -31.43 -15.03 -5.13
N ASP A 254 -30.41 -15.82 -4.78
CA ASP A 254 -30.35 -16.67 -3.58
C ASP A 254 -29.47 -16.05 -2.47
N LYS A 255 -28.70 -15.02 -2.80
CA LYS A 255 -27.80 -14.34 -1.87
C LYS A 255 -27.99 -12.83 -1.90
N PHE A 256 -27.95 -12.24 -0.71
CA PHE A 256 -28.15 -10.81 -0.51
C PHE A 256 -26.99 -10.23 0.35
N THR A 257 -26.72 -8.95 0.16
CA THR A 257 -25.83 -8.17 1.02
C THR A 257 -26.54 -7.89 2.36
N GLU A 258 -25.78 -7.42 3.37
CA GLU A 258 -26.32 -6.97 4.66
C GLU A 258 -27.39 -5.87 4.50
N THR A 259 -27.31 -5.09 3.41
CA THR A 259 -28.29 -4.04 3.07
C THR A 259 -29.48 -4.54 2.24
N GLY A 260 -29.61 -5.86 2.05
CA GLY A 260 -30.73 -6.49 1.33
C GLY A 260 -30.66 -6.37 -0.21
N GLN A 261 -29.53 -5.94 -0.78
CA GLN A 261 -29.34 -5.92 -2.22
C GLN A 261 -28.91 -7.30 -2.73
N PRO A 262 -29.39 -7.75 -3.92
CA PRO A 262 -28.90 -8.98 -4.53
C PRO A 262 -27.37 -8.97 -4.68
N MET A 263 -26.71 -10.03 -4.23
CA MET A 263 -25.28 -10.19 -4.50
C MET A 263 -25.06 -10.50 -5.98
N VAL A 264 -24.18 -9.75 -6.61
CA VAL A 264 -23.76 -9.97 -7.99
C VAL A 264 -22.24 -10.02 -8.02
N ASP A 265 -21.72 -11.20 -8.27
CA ASP A 265 -20.28 -11.45 -8.44
C ASP A 265 -20.02 -12.31 -9.68
N GLU A 266 -18.75 -12.49 -10.02
CA GLU A 266 -18.32 -13.28 -11.18
C GLU A 266 -18.80 -14.74 -11.08
N GLY A 267 -18.80 -15.32 -9.88
CA GLY A 267 -19.25 -16.69 -9.64
C GLY A 267 -20.74 -16.87 -9.85
N ILE A 268 -21.55 -15.85 -9.59
CA ILE A 268 -22.98 -15.83 -9.85
C ILE A 268 -23.22 -15.63 -11.34
N LEU A 269 -22.61 -14.61 -11.95
CA LEU A 269 -22.77 -14.30 -13.36
C LEU A 269 -22.39 -15.46 -14.28
N SER A 270 -21.32 -16.20 -13.95
CA SER A 270 -20.86 -17.36 -14.72
C SER A 270 -21.85 -18.53 -14.75
N LYS A 271 -22.74 -18.63 -13.77
CA LYS A 271 -23.77 -19.69 -13.69
C LYS A 271 -25.06 -19.35 -14.40
N LEU A 272 -25.23 -18.08 -14.78
CA LEU A 272 -26.45 -17.62 -15.45
C LEU A 272 -26.39 -17.90 -16.95
N HIS A 273 -27.47 -18.40 -17.51
CA HIS A 273 -27.58 -18.75 -18.93
C HIS A 273 -28.02 -17.56 -19.81
N TYR A 274 -28.21 -16.37 -19.23
CA TYR A 274 -28.61 -15.17 -19.97
C TYR A 274 -27.44 -14.62 -20.78
N PRO A 275 -27.59 -14.30 -22.07
CA PRO A 275 -26.58 -13.63 -22.87
C PRO A 275 -26.08 -12.32 -22.21
N GLU A 276 -27.00 -11.58 -21.60
CA GLU A 276 -26.74 -10.33 -20.90
C GLU A 276 -25.82 -10.52 -19.68
N ALA A 277 -25.96 -11.62 -18.96
CA ALA A 277 -25.06 -11.95 -17.84
C ALA A 277 -23.62 -12.15 -18.32
N LYS A 278 -23.43 -12.74 -19.51
CA LYS A 278 -22.10 -12.92 -20.14
C LYS A 278 -21.50 -11.57 -20.53
N MET A 279 -22.29 -10.67 -21.14
CA MET A 279 -21.83 -9.31 -21.48
C MET A 279 -21.43 -8.52 -20.22
N ILE A 280 -22.23 -8.61 -19.16
CA ILE A 280 -21.90 -7.96 -17.88
C ILE A 280 -20.61 -8.53 -17.29
N ALA A 281 -20.45 -9.86 -17.28
CA ALA A 281 -19.26 -10.52 -16.79
C ALA A 281 -18.00 -10.10 -17.58
N GLU A 282 -18.12 -10.04 -18.93
CA GLU A 282 -17.05 -9.57 -19.79
C GLU A 282 -16.68 -8.11 -19.47
N TYR A 283 -17.65 -7.22 -19.38
CA TYR A 283 -17.41 -5.81 -19.04
C TYR A 283 -16.68 -5.65 -17.70
N LEU A 284 -17.14 -6.33 -16.66
CA LEU A 284 -16.54 -6.27 -15.33
C LEU A 284 -15.12 -6.83 -15.31
N MET A 285 -14.86 -7.87 -16.08
CA MET A 285 -13.51 -8.42 -16.25
C MET A 285 -12.61 -7.42 -16.98
N LEU A 286 -13.06 -6.81 -18.09
CA LEU A 286 -12.32 -5.78 -18.82
C LEU A 286 -12.03 -4.56 -17.92
N GLN A 287 -13.04 -4.08 -17.17
CA GLN A 287 -12.88 -2.99 -16.22
C GLN A 287 -11.79 -3.30 -15.17
N LYS A 288 -11.76 -4.53 -14.66
CA LYS A 288 -10.70 -4.98 -13.73
C LYS A 288 -9.32 -4.97 -14.40
N ARG A 289 -9.20 -5.38 -15.67
CA ARG A 289 -7.92 -5.35 -16.41
C ARG A 289 -7.44 -3.93 -16.66
N VAL A 290 -8.35 -3.05 -17.07
CA VAL A 290 -8.06 -1.62 -17.24
C VAL A 290 -7.50 -1.04 -15.94
N ALA A 291 -8.22 -1.19 -14.83
CA ALA A 291 -7.78 -0.68 -13.53
C ALA A 291 -6.42 -1.24 -13.08
N GLN A 292 -6.14 -2.52 -13.35
CA GLN A 292 -4.85 -3.13 -13.03
C GLN A 292 -3.71 -2.50 -13.84
N ILE A 293 -3.85 -2.40 -15.17
CA ILE A 293 -2.81 -1.85 -16.04
C ILE A 293 -2.58 -0.36 -15.72
N GLU A 294 -3.64 0.41 -15.53
CA GLU A 294 -3.54 1.82 -15.12
C GLU A 294 -2.78 1.96 -13.80
N SER A 295 -3.08 1.13 -12.80
CA SER A 295 -2.38 1.16 -11.51
C SER A 295 -0.88 0.83 -11.63
N TRP A 296 -0.50 -0.05 -12.57
CA TRP A 296 0.90 -0.34 -12.83
C TRP A 296 1.60 0.84 -13.51
N MET A 297 0.95 1.44 -14.51
CA MET A 297 1.51 2.58 -15.24
C MET A 297 1.65 3.81 -14.34
N GLU A 298 0.69 4.07 -13.45
CA GLU A 298 0.77 5.15 -12.46
C GLU A 298 1.89 4.96 -11.44
N ALA A 299 2.22 3.70 -11.13
CA ALA A 299 3.24 3.33 -10.15
C ALA A 299 4.66 3.26 -10.72
N VAL A 300 4.85 3.53 -12.01
CA VAL A 300 6.19 3.49 -12.63
C VAL A 300 7.05 4.64 -12.11
N GLY A 301 8.20 4.29 -11.55
CA GLY A 301 9.22 5.25 -11.15
C GLY A 301 9.99 5.85 -12.33
N SER A 302 10.82 6.85 -12.05
CA SER A 302 11.68 7.49 -13.05
C SER A 302 12.69 6.55 -13.73
N ASP A 303 12.93 5.39 -13.15
CA ASP A 303 13.78 4.32 -13.66
C ASP A 303 13.03 3.32 -14.58
N GLY A 304 11.75 3.57 -14.85
CA GLY A 304 10.90 2.69 -15.66
C GLY A 304 10.46 1.40 -14.94
N ARG A 305 10.57 1.36 -13.62
CA ARG A 305 10.26 0.18 -12.81
C ARG A 305 9.11 0.45 -11.85
N VAL A 306 8.39 -0.59 -11.50
CA VAL A 306 7.32 -0.56 -10.50
C VAL A 306 7.86 -1.14 -9.19
N HIS A 307 7.81 -0.37 -8.13
CA HIS A 307 8.33 -0.69 -6.81
C HIS A 307 7.21 -1.16 -5.87
N GLY A 308 6.55 -2.26 -6.24
CA GLY A 308 5.45 -2.83 -5.47
C GLY A 308 5.92 -3.36 -4.11
N ARG A 309 5.20 -3.00 -3.06
CA ARG A 309 5.53 -3.37 -1.69
C ARG A 309 4.92 -4.69 -1.28
N VAL A 310 5.72 -5.53 -0.62
CA VAL A 310 5.28 -6.78 0.02
C VAL A 310 5.47 -6.66 1.53
N ILE A 311 4.45 -7.03 2.29
CA ILE A 311 4.44 -6.96 3.74
C ILE A 311 4.46 -8.37 4.32
N THR A 312 5.46 -8.68 5.14
CA THR A 312 5.51 -9.93 5.90
C THR A 312 4.37 -9.93 6.94
N ASN A 313 3.75 -11.08 7.17
CA ASN A 313 2.63 -11.20 8.12
C ASN A 313 1.56 -10.12 7.95
N GLY A 314 1.28 -9.70 6.69
CA GLY A 314 0.30 -8.67 6.40
C GLY A 314 -1.16 -9.12 6.53
N ALA A 315 -1.41 -10.41 6.62
CA ALA A 315 -2.74 -11.00 6.81
C ALA A 315 -2.82 -11.77 8.13
N VAL A 316 -4.02 -11.84 8.70
CA VAL A 316 -4.30 -12.60 9.96
C VAL A 316 -3.92 -14.08 9.87
N THR A 317 -3.79 -14.63 8.67
CA THR A 317 -3.36 -16.01 8.42
C THR A 317 -1.84 -16.18 8.36
N GLY A 318 -1.05 -15.14 8.65
CA GLY A 318 0.41 -15.13 8.53
C GLY A 318 0.92 -15.03 7.09
N ARG A 319 0.04 -14.86 6.09
CA ARG A 319 0.46 -14.69 4.69
C ARG A 319 0.96 -13.28 4.45
N MET A 320 1.86 -13.15 3.47
CA MET A 320 2.28 -11.85 2.94
C MET A 320 1.12 -11.16 2.22
N THR A 321 1.10 -9.83 2.27
CA THR A 321 0.19 -9.00 1.49
C THR A 321 0.97 -8.09 0.55
N HIS A 322 0.34 -7.69 -0.55
CA HIS A 322 0.93 -6.84 -1.57
C HIS A 322 0.16 -5.53 -1.69
N GLN A 323 0.88 -4.42 -1.88
CA GLN A 323 0.28 -3.10 -2.06
C GLN A 323 1.19 -2.17 -2.89
N SER A 324 0.60 -1.12 -3.42
CA SER A 324 1.29 0.02 -4.03
C SER A 324 2.21 -0.30 -5.22
N PRO A 325 1.75 -1.01 -6.25
CA PRO A 325 0.47 -1.68 -6.47
C PRO A 325 0.46 -3.13 -5.99
N ASN A 326 -0.72 -3.78 -5.99
CA ASN A 326 -0.81 -5.21 -5.68
C ASN A 326 -0.30 -6.07 -6.85
N MET A 327 0.94 -6.53 -6.75
CA MET A 327 1.62 -7.35 -7.75
C MET A 327 1.23 -8.83 -7.72
N ALA A 328 0.59 -9.30 -6.63
CA ALA A 328 0.18 -10.72 -6.53
C ALA A 328 -1.04 -11.07 -7.38
N GLN A 329 -1.79 -10.07 -7.85
CA GLN A 329 -3.03 -10.27 -8.60
C GLN A 329 -2.85 -10.15 -10.13
N ILE A 330 -1.63 -10.26 -10.64
CA ILE A 330 -1.42 -10.36 -12.09
C ILE A 330 -2.13 -11.61 -12.61
N PRO A 331 -2.97 -11.50 -13.65
CA PRO A 331 -3.80 -12.60 -14.10
C PRO A 331 -3.00 -13.85 -14.45
N ASN A 332 -3.61 -15.03 -14.25
CA ASN A 332 -3.03 -16.30 -14.71
C ASN A 332 -2.92 -16.29 -16.24
N HIS A 333 -1.88 -16.88 -16.78
CA HIS A 333 -1.61 -16.96 -18.22
C HIS A 333 -2.80 -17.51 -19.03
N GLY A 334 -3.53 -18.49 -18.50
CA GLY A 334 -4.70 -19.08 -19.15
C GLY A 334 -5.99 -18.26 -19.01
N SER A 335 -6.01 -17.16 -18.28
CA SER A 335 -7.17 -16.28 -18.17
C SER A 335 -7.23 -15.27 -19.34
N VAL A 336 -8.40 -14.71 -19.60
CA VAL A 336 -8.56 -13.67 -20.63
C VAL A 336 -7.64 -12.48 -20.33
N TYR A 337 -6.85 -12.10 -21.31
CA TYR A 337 -5.77 -11.10 -21.20
C TYR A 337 -4.67 -11.44 -20.19
N GLY A 338 -4.58 -12.71 -19.76
CA GLY A 338 -3.59 -13.12 -18.77
C GLY A 338 -2.18 -13.15 -19.31
N ALA A 339 -2.00 -13.70 -20.51
CA ALA A 339 -0.70 -13.75 -21.19
C ALA A 339 -0.21 -12.32 -21.50
N GLU A 340 -1.08 -11.47 -22.01
CA GLU A 340 -0.79 -10.09 -22.38
C GLU A 340 -0.45 -9.24 -21.14
N CYS A 341 -1.21 -9.37 -20.06
CA CYS A 341 -0.89 -8.69 -18.79
C CYS A 341 0.48 -9.11 -18.24
N ARG A 342 0.87 -10.39 -18.41
CA ARG A 342 2.20 -10.86 -18.01
C ARG A 342 3.29 -10.35 -18.94
N ALA A 343 3.02 -10.22 -20.23
CA ALA A 343 3.95 -9.67 -21.21
C ALA A 343 4.27 -8.18 -20.99
N CYS A 344 3.46 -7.45 -20.22
CA CYS A 344 3.79 -6.10 -19.78
C CYS A 344 5.04 -6.05 -18.88
N TRP A 345 5.42 -7.17 -18.26
CA TRP A 345 6.56 -7.23 -17.35
C TRP A 345 7.79 -7.78 -18.08
N THR A 346 8.85 -6.99 -18.07
CA THR A 346 10.06 -7.27 -18.84
C THR A 346 11.32 -7.11 -17.99
N VAL A 347 12.47 -7.24 -18.60
CA VAL A 347 13.79 -7.12 -17.99
C VAL A 347 14.70 -6.27 -18.86
N GLU A 348 15.85 -5.87 -18.33
CA GLU A 348 16.89 -5.22 -19.11
C GLU A 348 17.47 -6.18 -20.16
N PRO A 349 17.90 -5.66 -21.33
CA PRO A 349 18.59 -6.49 -22.32
C PRO A 349 19.75 -7.26 -21.70
N GLY A 350 19.86 -8.54 -22.02
CA GLY A 350 20.89 -9.43 -21.49
C GLY A 350 20.59 -10.04 -20.12
N THR A 351 19.39 -9.79 -19.56
CA THR A 351 18.91 -10.42 -18.32
C THR A 351 17.65 -11.24 -18.55
N VAL A 352 17.24 -12.04 -17.57
CA VAL A 352 16.04 -12.87 -17.64
C VAL A 352 15.26 -12.80 -16.33
N LEU A 353 13.93 -12.97 -16.40
CA LEU A 353 13.12 -13.25 -15.23
C LEU A 353 13.25 -14.72 -14.86
N VAL A 354 13.53 -14.97 -13.59
CA VAL A 354 13.59 -16.33 -13.04
C VAL A 354 12.38 -16.53 -12.12
N GLY A 355 11.62 -17.57 -12.39
CA GLY A 355 10.51 -18.02 -11.55
C GLY A 355 10.90 -19.28 -10.76
N CYS A 356 10.47 -19.32 -9.51
CA CYS A 356 10.66 -20.49 -8.66
C CYS A 356 9.33 -20.88 -7.99
#